data_fd57c4c654dd44056a803e814a1a3d68
#
_entry.id   fd57c4c654dd44056a803e814a1a3d68
#
_cell.length_a   1.000
_cell.length_b   1.000
_cell.length_c   1.000
_cell.angle_alpha   90.00
_cell.angle_beta   90.00
_cell.angle_gamma   90.00
#
_symmetry.space_group_name_H-M   'P 1'
#
loop_
_entity.id
_entity.type
_entity.pdbx_description
1 polymer ?
#
loop_
_entity_poly.entity_id
_entity_poly.type
_entity_poly.pdbx_seq_one_letter_code
_entity_poly.pdbx_strand_id
1 'polypeptide(L)'
;MKRVMIALAASALLATPVIASEHGHDSGHAKAEGAHASSPVADKIIAKQRELLAKSTKGQGFGPQSPRDIDNAAGNNNILFNEAPAYTEMNLCNIHFHKNAEHKGGEFTTYAGNGNGHGYLSGYKYSGKLSAKELAPLNSEVCNSHHGDGALQAGDTIEVHYVHSTAQVKPGPTLGSCLSEAIGNPQLRVETQVYVLVNDKHAASFKDLTKYKKVKGLYQALNIPNNTGTAVQYEGSTTGPGYNEKGSPYQVSWSVRPQVAKVNIETVGKWCEGNDFEENHAHGVRNLVINPKLLSQIN
;
A
#
# COMPACT_ATOMS: atom_id res chain seq x y z
N MET A 1 16.46 -62.97 -35.50
CA MET A 1 15.70 -62.20 -34.49
C MET A 1 16.57 -61.03 -34.06
N LYS A 2 16.31 -59.85 -34.62
CA LYS A 2 17.04 -58.61 -34.31
C LYS A 2 16.27 -57.87 -33.23
N ARG A 3 16.90 -57.66 -32.06
CA ARG A 3 16.34 -56.82 -30.98
C ARG A 3 16.63 -55.36 -31.30
N VAL A 4 15.58 -54.59 -31.43
CA VAL A 4 15.62 -53.11 -31.53
C VAL A 4 15.59 -52.60 -30.10
N MET A 5 16.65 -51.88 -29.65
CA MET A 5 16.64 -51.09 -28.43
C MET A 5 16.10 -49.71 -28.79
N ILE A 6 15.00 -49.35 -28.14
CA ILE A 6 14.46 -47.97 -28.18
C ILE A 6 15.07 -47.24 -26.98
N ALA A 7 15.93 -46.27 -27.25
CA ALA A 7 16.43 -45.35 -26.23
C ALA A 7 15.37 -44.27 -25.97
N LEU A 8 14.77 -44.24 -24.77
CA LEU A 8 13.97 -43.13 -24.30
C LEU A 8 14.93 -42.02 -23.85
N ALA A 9 14.93 -40.93 -24.59
CA ALA A 9 15.53 -39.67 -24.13
C ALA A 9 14.55 -38.97 -23.16
N ALA A 10 14.88 -38.99 -21.88
CA ALA A 10 14.20 -38.23 -20.87
C ALA A 10 14.66 -36.76 -20.96
N SER A 11 13.84 -35.88 -21.55
CA SER A 11 14.07 -34.46 -21.50
C SER A 11 13.70 -33.96 -20.12
N ALA A 12 14.71 -33.72 -19.26
CA ALA A 12 14.51 -33.01 -17.99
C ALA A 12 14.22 -31.54 -18.31
N LEU A 13 12.95 -31.14 -18.19
CA LEU A 13 12.60 -29.73 -18.07
C LEU A 13 13.13 -29.24 -16.72
N LEU A 14 14.22 -28.50 -16.77
CA LEU A 14 14.67 -27.69 -15.65
C LEU A 14 13.64 -26.55 -15.47
N ALA A 15 12.70 -26.75 -14.57
CA ALA A 15 11.91 -25.65 -14.04
C ALA A 15 12.85 -24.79 -13.20
N THR A 16 13.30 -23.69 -13.76
CA THR A 16 13.92 -22.62 -12.97
C THR A 16 12.86 -22.07 -12.03
N PRO A 17 13.11 -22.03 -10.72
CA PRO A 17 12.21 -21.32 -9.82
C PRO A 17 12.23 -19.84 -10.26
N VAL A 18 11.10 -19.33 -10.64
CA VAL A 18 10.86 -17.88 -10.70
C VAL A 18 10.93 -17.45 -9.24
N ILE A 19 12.11 -17.03 -8.81
CA ILE A 19 12.27 -16.29 -7.57
C ILE A 19 11.42 -15.03 -7.81
N ALA A 20 10.30 -14.93 -7.11
CA ALA A 20 9.60 -13.68 -6.98
C ALA A 20 10.62 -12.70 -6.38
N SER A 21 11.19 -11.86 -7.22
CA SER A 21 12.14 -10.85 -6.82
C SER A 21 11.42 -9.96 -5.82
N GLU A 22 11.86 -10.06 -4.57
CA GLU A 22 11.57 -9.06 -3.56
C GLU A 22 12.06 -7.71 -4.07
N HIS A 23 11.12 -6.91 -4.50
CA HIS A 23 11.29 -5.48 -4.56
C HIS A 23 10.37 -4.93 -3.47
N GLY A 24 10.84 -5.03 -2.27
CA GLY A 24 11.77 -4.24 -1.52
C GLY A 24 12.23 -3.06 -2.35
N HIS A 25 11.73 -1.87 -2.00
CA HIS A 25 12.19 -0.61 -2.55
C HIS A 25 13.47 -0.73 -3.34
N ASP A 26 13.43 -0.39 -4.61
CA ASP A 26 14.59 -0.05 -5.39
C ASP A 26 15.28 1.16 -4.72
N SER A 27 16.23 0.86 -3.84
CA SER A 27 17.29 1.76 -3.48
C SER A 27 18.28 1.78 -4.64
N GLY A 28 17.86 2.34 -5.76
CA GLY A 28 18.78 2.79 -6.78
C GLY A 28 19.74 3.75 -6.10
N HIS A 29 20.97 3.29 -5.86
CA HIS A 29 22.08 4.12 -5.39
C HIS A 29 22.38 5.22 -6.42
N ALA A 30 21.57 6.27 -6.42
CA ALA A 30 21.98 7.57 -6.89
C ALA A 30 22.72 8.23 -5.75
N LYS A 31 24.00 8.58 -6.00
CA LYS A 31 24.84 9.33 -5.10
C LYS A 31 24.08 10.53 -4.55
N ALA A 32 24.18 10.73 -3.23
CA ALA A 32 23.66 11.88 -2.54
C ALA A 32 24.21 13.17 -3.17
N GLU A 33 23.43 13.78 -4.02
CA GLU A 33 23.51 15.19 -4.33
C GLU A 33 22.42 15.90 -3.53
N GLY A 34 22.81 17.01 -2.90
CA GLY A 34 22.04 17.70 -1.87
C GLY A 34 20.57 17.95 -2.20
N ALA A 35 19.76 18.13 -1.16
CA ALA A 35 18.34 18.37 -1.18
C ALA A 35 17.93 19.42 -2.24
N HIS A 36 17.72 18.97 -3.46
CA HIS A 36 17.06 19.74 -4.48
C HIS A 36 15.55 19.52 -4.30
N ALA A 37 14.84 20.58 -3.97
CA ALA A 37 13.39 20.62 -4.14
C ALA A 37 13.13 20.28 -5.62
N SER A 38 12.85 19.01 -5.90
CA SER A 38 12.58 18.55 -7.26
C SER A 38 11.30 19.23 -7.74
N SER A 39 11.38 19.85 -8.92
CA SER A 39 10.18 20.44 -9.54
C SER A 39 9.11 19.36 -9.68
N PRO A 40 7.81 19.70 -9.45
CA PRO A 40 6.73 18.73 -9.58
C PRO A 40 6.76 18.04 -10.94
N VAL A 41 6.48 16.75 -10.97
CA VAL A 41 6.38 15.97 -12.19
C VAL A 41 5.32 16.57 -13.11
N ALA A 42 5.63 16.77 -14.37
CA ALA A 42 4.70 17.36 -15.31
C ALA A 42 3.52 16.42 -15.62
N ASP A 43 2.33 16.98 -15.87
CA ASP A 43 1.10 16.23 -16.18
C ASP A 43 1.26 15.21 -17.29
N LYS A 44 2.08 15.52 -18.31
CA LYS A 44 2.39 14.60 -19.41
C LYS A 44 3.09 13.32 -18.95
N ILE A 45 3.85 13.37 -17.85
CA ILE A 45 4.53 12.20 -17.29
C ILE A 45 3.49 11.32 -16.59
N ILE A 46 2.59 11.91 -15.80
CA ILE A 46 1.48 11.18 -15.16
C ILE A 46 0.60 10.50 -16.21
N ALA A 47 0.24 11.23 -17.28
CA ALA A 47 -0.54 10.68 -18.39
C ALA A 47 0.18 9.50 -19.05
N LYS A 48 1.50 9.61 -19.26
CA LYS A 48 2.33 8.55 -19.82
C LYS A 48 2.39 7.31 -18.91
N GLN A 49 2.56 7.50 -17.62
CA GLN A 49 2.57 6.40 -16.65
C GLN A 49 1.24 5.63 -16.66
N ARG A 50 0.11 6.35 -16.71
CA ARG A 50 -1.23 5.76 -16.81
C ARG A 50 -1.41 4.98 -18.13
N GLU A 51 -0.91 5.50 -19.24
CA GLU A 51 -0.90 4.81 -20.53
C GLU A 51 -0.08 3.52 -20.48
N LEU A 52 1.12 3.58 -19.88
CA LEU A 52 2.00 2.43 -19.74
C LEU A 52 1.38 1.35 -18.84
N LEU A 53 0.73 1.75 -17.73
CA LEU A 53 -0.01 0.82 -16.89
C LEU A 53 -1.12 0.10 -17.69
N ALA A 54 -1.93 0.84 -18.45
CA ALA A 54 -2.97 0.27 -19.29
C ALA A 54 -2.39 -0.68 -20.35
N LYS A 55 -1.26 -0.31 -20.97
CA LYS A 55 -0.56 -1.14 -21.95
C LYS A 55 0.01 -2.42 -21.33
N SER A 56 0.63 -2.32 -20.15
CA SER A 56 1.28 -3.46 -19.49
C SER A 56 0.29 -4.51 -18.99
N THR A 57 -0.96 -4.12 -18.74
CA THR A 57 -2.03 -5.03 -18.28
C THR A 57 -2.86 -5.61 -19.39
N LYS A 58 -2.85 -5.01 -20.59
CA LYS A 58 -3.69 -5.41 -21.71
C LYS A 58 -3.42 -6.85 -22.16
N GLY A 59 -4.45 -7.69 -22.08
CA GLY A 59 -4.39 -9.09 -22.53
C GLY A 59 -3.50 -10.01 -21.69
N GLN A 60 -3.00 -9.54 -20.53
CA GLN A 60 -2.13 -10.32 -19.65
C GLN A 60 -2.90 -11.08 -18.54
N GLY A 61 -4.21 -10.91 -18.45
CA GLY A 61 -5.01 -11.54 -17.40
C GLY A 61 -4.91 -10.89 -16.03
N PHE A 62 -4.39 -9.69 -15.93
CA PHE A 62 -4.33 -8.94 -14.68
C PHE A 62 -5.73 -8.57 -14.18
N GLY A 63 -5.94 -8.74 -12.87
CA GLY A 63 -7.13 -8.26 -12.19
C GLY A 63 -7.19 -6.74 -12.08
N PRO A 64 -8.22 -6.24 -11.37
CA PRO A 64 -8.36 -4.81 -11.12
C PRO A 64 -7.14 -4.18 -10.46
N GLN A 65 -6.82 -2.96 -10.84
CA GLN A 65 -5.67 -2.23 -10.32
C GLN A 65 -6.07 -1.20 -9.26
N SER A 66 -5.18 -0.94 -8.31
CA SER A 66 -5.32 -0.01 -7.19
C SER A 66 -4.13 0.97 -7.23
N PRO A 67 -4.20 2.19 -6.61
CA PRO A 67 -5.33 2.76 -5.86
C PRO A 67 -6.39 3.44 -6.74
N ARG A 68 -7.55 3.74 -6.17
CA ARG A 68 -8.67 4.34 -6.88
C ARG A 68 -9.39 5.45 -6.10
N ASP A 69 -10.27 6.16 -6.81
CA ASP A 69 -11.28 7.03 -6.21
C ASP A 69 -12.40 6.16 -5.62
N ILE A 70 -12.56 6.16 -4.29
CA ILE A 70 -13.55 5.33 -3.60
C ILE A 70 -14.97 5.93 -3.66
N ASP A 71 -15.11 7.19 -4.04
CA ASP A 71 -16.42 7.82 -4.27
C ASP A 71 -16.92 7.54 -5.71
N ASN A 72 -16.10 6.92 -6.56
CA ASN A 72 -16.44 6.59 -7.93
C ASN A 72 -16.65 5.07 -8.09
N ALA A 73 -17.91 4.67 -8.24
CA ALA A 73 -18.28 3.27 -8.45
C ALA A 73 -17.82 2.70 -9.82
N ALA A 74 -17.50 3.57 -10.79
CA ALA A 74 -17.20 3.13 -12.16
C ALA A 74 -16.00 2.20 -12.24
N GLY A 75 -16.23 1.03 -12.82
CA GLY A 75 -15.20 0.04 -13.12
C GLY A 75 -15.80 -1.03 -14.03
N ASN A 76 -15.05 -1.44 -15.02
CA ASN A 76 -15.49 -2.44 -15.99
C ASN A 76 -14.38 -3.41 -16.38
N ASN A 77 -13.43 -3.64 -15.46
CA ASN A 77 -12.49 -4.73 -15.61
C ASN A 77 -13.25 -6.05 -15.48
N ASN A 78 -13.16 -6.90 -16.50
CA ASN A 78 -13.84 -8.19 -16.56
C ASN A 78 -13.03 -9.34 -15.95
N ILE A 79 -11.82 -9.06 -15.48
CA ILE A 79 -11.02 -10.01 -14.71
C ILE A 79 -11.47 -9.91 -13.25
N LEU A 80 -12.09 -10.97 -12.76
CA LEU A 80 -12.61 -11.03 -11.41
C LEU A 80 -11.55 -11.61 -10.46
N PHE A 81 -11.39 -10.96 -9.33
CA PHE A 81 -10.73 -11.52 -8.17
C PHE A 81 -11.78 -12.03 -7.19
N ASN A 82 -11.48 -13.10 -6.48
CA ASN A 82 -12.35 -13.59 -5.43
C ASN A 82 -12.18 -12.72 -4.19
N GLU A 83 -13.26 -12.41 -3.52
CA GLU A 83 -13.21 -11.74 -2.23
C GLU A 83 -12.43 -12.59 -1.21
N ALA A 84 -11.48 -11.97 -0.52
CA ALA A 84 -10.74 -12.61 0.56
C ALA A 84 -11.66 -12.75 1.80
N PRO A 85 -11.41 -13.72 2.69
CA PRO A 85 -12.11 -13.85 3.96
C PRO A 85 -12.06 -12.56 4.79
N ALA A 86 -12.94 -12.44 5.79
CA ALA A 86 -12.87 -11.33 6.74
C ALA A 86 -11.47 -11.28 7.41
N TYR A 87 -10.94 -10.09 7.66
CA TYR A 87 -9.60 -9.96 8.26
C TYR A 87 -9.47 -10.69 9.61
N THR A 88 -10.57 -10.87 10.34
CA THR A 88 -10.63 -11.62 11.59
C THR A 88 -10.39 -13.13 11.41
N GLU A 89 -10.45 -13.63 10.19
CA GLU A 89 -10.20 -15.02 9.80
C GLU A 89 -8.87 -15.21 9.07
N MET A 90 -8.07 -14.15 8.99
CA MET A 90 -6.77 -14.13 8.29
C MET A 90 -5.64 -13.74 9.26
N ASN A 91 -4.39 -13.91 8.86
CA ASN A 91 -3.26 -13.43 9.64
C ASN A 91 -2.90 -12.01 9.25
N LEU A 92 -2.85 -11.09 10.21
CA LEU A 92 -2.09 -9.86 10.05
C LEU A 92 -0.64 -10.23 9.69
N CYS A 93 -0.14 -9.69 8.61
CA CYS A 93 1.21 -9.98 8.11
C CYS A 93 2.10 -8.76 8.01
N ASN A 94 1.50 -7.57 7.79
CA ASN A 94 2.26 -6.32 7.71
C ASN A 94 1.39 -5.12 8.12
N ILE A 95 2.01 -4.10 8.71
CA ILE A 95 1.44 -2.76 8.86
C ILE A 95 2.47 -1.78 8.32
N HIS A 96 2.08 -0.96 7.36
CA HIS A 96 2.89 0.12 6.81
C HIS A 96 2.01 1.34 6.52
N PHE A 97 2.62 2.46 6.21
CA PHE A 97 1.88 3.67 5.91
C PHE A 97 2.56 4.53 4.83
N HIS A 98 1.74 5.28 4.13
CA HIS A 98 2.13 6.18 3.05
C HIS A 98 1.99 7.63 3.49
N LYS A 99 2.88 8.51 2.98
CA LYS A 99 2.72 9.97 3.13
C LYS A 99 1.71 10.47 2.12
N ASN A 100 0.62 11.05 2.59
CA ASN A 100 -0.65 11.27 1.92
C ASN A 100 -1.44 9.98 1.64
N ALA A 101 -2.72 10.11 1.31
CA ALA A 101 -3.53 8.99 0.91
C ALA A 101 -3.24 8.60 -0.54
N GLU A 102 -3.07 7.29 -0.79
CA GLU A 102 -3.04 6.73 -2.14
C GLU A 102 -4.43 6.76 -2.77
N HIS A 103 -5.46 6.43 -1.98
CA HIS A 103 -6.85 6.53 -2.39
C HIS A 103 -7.33 7.97 -2.36
N LYS A 104 -8.38 8.24 -3.14
CA LYS A 104 -9.13 9.50 -3.10
C LYS A 104 -10.56 9.21 -2.69
N GLY A 105 -11.15 10.07 -1.86
CA GLY A 105 -12.57 10.03 -1.52
C GLY A 105 -12.85 10.52 -0.11
N GLY A 106 -14.14 10.54 0.27
CA GLY A 106 -14.56 10.94 1.59
C GLY A 106 -13.94 12.26 2.06
N GLU A 107 -13.18 12.21 3.17
CA GLU A 107 -12.53 13.39 3.77
C GLU A 107 -11.07 13.59 3.30
N PHE A 108 -10.56 12.84 2.31
CA PHE A 108 -9.22 12.96 1.74
C PHE A 108 -9.26 13.18 0.22
N THR A 109 -9.72 14.35 -0.17
CA THR A 109 -9.94 14.74 -1.57
C THR A 109 -9.02 15.85 -2.07
N THR A 110 -8.23 16.47 -1.18
CA THR A 110 -7.32 17.55 -1.55
C THR A 110 -6.09 17.00 -2.24
N TYR A 111 -5.96 17.23 -3.55
CA TYR A 111 -4.82 16.75 -4.31
C TYR A 111 -3.52 17.39 -3.83
N ALA A 112 -2.52 16.58 -3.54
CA ALA A 112 -1.22 17.05 -3.05
C ALA A 112 -0.28 17.53 -4.16
N GLY A 113 -0.52 17.13 -5.40
CA GLY A 113 0.30 17.44 -6.56
C GLY A 113 0.79 16.19 -7.30
N ASN A 114 1.56 16.40 -8.37
CA ASN A 114 2.11 15.31 -9.17
C ASN A 114 3.33 14.62 -8.52
N GLY A 115 3.82 15.18 -7.43
CA GLY A 115 4.93 14.63 -6.69
C GLY A 115 6.31 14.83 -7.33
N ASN A 116 7.30 14.20 -6.72
CA ASN A 116 8.71 14.24 -7.12
C ASN A 116 9.14 13.10 -8.07
N GLY A 117 8.21 12.28 -8.53
CA GLY A 117 8.50 11.11 -9.37
C GLY A 117 8.74 9.80 -8.60
N HIS A 118 8.92 9.89 -7.27
CA HIS A 118 9.16 8.74 -6.38
C HIS A 118 7.97 8.47 -5.44
N GLY A 119 6.83 9.14 -5.67
CA GLY A 119 5.60 8.97 -4.89
C GLY A 119 5.43 9.93 -3.71
N TYR A 120 6.42 10.76 -3.42
CA TYR A 120 6.31 11.81 -2.40
C TYR A 120 5.76 13.11 -3.01
N LEU A 121 5.13 13.93 -2.18
CA LEU A 121 4.46 15.18 -2.59
C LEU A 121 3.31 14.94 -3.60
N SER A 122 2.75 13.73 -3.61
CA SER A 122 1.62 13.31 -4.45
C SER A 122 0.54 12.65 -3.57
N GLY A 123 -0.53 12.15 -4.18
CA GLY A 123 -1.66 11.56 -3.48
C GLY A 123 -2.68 12.60 -2.99
N TYR A 124 -3.42 12.28 -1.94
CA TYR A 124 -4.51 13.09 -1.43
C TYR A 124 -4.36 13.39 0.06
N LYS A 125 -4.74 14.60 0.45
CA LYS A 125 -4.65 15.09 1.83
C LYS A 125 -6.04 15.21 2.44
N TYR A 126 -6.08 15.22 3.76
CA TYR A 126 -7.26 15.59 4.53
C TYR A 126 -7.83 16.91 4.05
N SER A 127 -9.13 16.93 3.77
CA SER A 127 -9.86 18.08 3.20
C SER A 127 -10.49 18.97 4.28
N GLY A 128 -10.46 18.49 5.54
CA GLY A 128 -11.02 19.23 6.68
C GLY A 128 -10.08 20.32 7.20
N LYS A 129 -10.46 20.91 8.30
CA LYS A 129 -9.72 22.01 8.94
C LYS A 129 -9.06 21.54 10.23
N LEU A 130 -7.84 22.02 10.45
CA LEU A 130 -7.09 21.86 11.69
C LEU A 130 -6.91 23.21 12.36
N SER A 131 -6.89 23.23 13.68
CA SER A 131 -6.59 24.45 14.44
C SER A 131 -5.08 24.74 14.43
N ALA A 132 -4.72 25.99 14.70
CA ALA A 132 -3.31 26.39 14.83
C ALA A 132 -2.56 25.57 15.90
N LYS A 133 -3.25 25.15 16.97
CA LYS A 133 -2.67 24.27 17.99
C LYS A 133 -2.33 22.90 17.46
N GLU A 134 -3.23 22.29 16.68
CA GLU A 134 -3.02 20.96 16.05
C GLU A 134 -1.90 20.99 15.01
N LEU A 135 -1.71 22.14 14.35
CA LEU A 135 -0.68 22.39 13.35
C LEU A 135 0.65 22.86 13.95
N ALA A 136 0.71 23.07 15.27
CA ALA A 136 1.95 23.55 15.90
C ALA A 136 3.12 22.59 15.57
N PRO A 137 4.23 23.11 15.02
CA PRO A 137 5.33 22.24 14.62
C PRO A 137 5.97 21.57 15.84
N LEU A 138 6.49 20.37 15.62
CA LEU A 138 7.40 19.73 16.55
C LEU A 138 8.81 20.34 16.39
N ASN A 139 9.68 20.10 17.38
CA ASN A 139 11.08 20.55 17.32
C ASN A 139 11.88 19.87 16.18
N SER A 140 11.41 18.70 15.72
CA SER A 140 11.99 17.94 14.62
C SER A 140 10.90 17.20 13.87
N GLU A 141 11.14 16.88 12.60
CA GLU A 141 10.31 15.94 11.84
C GLU A 141 10.44 14.53 12.44
N VAL A 142 9.40 13.73 12.30
CA VAL A 142 9.37 12.34 12.76
C VAL A 142 9.41 11.37 11.59
N CYS A 143 9.79 10.12 11.85
CA CYS A 143 9.93 9.10 10.80
C CYS A 143 10.85 9.57 9.67
N ASN A 144 11.89 10.32 10.01
CA ASN A 144 12.84 10.88 9.06
C ASN A 144 13.94 9.84 8.77
N SER A 145 13.75 9.02 7.75
CA SER A 145 14.77 8.12 7.25
C SER A 145 15.79 8.88 6.37
N HIS A 146 16.85 8.19 5.97
CA HIS A 146 18.02 8.73 5.26
C HIS A 146 17.76 9.61 4.01
N HIS A 147 16.52 9.69 3.52
CA HIS A 147 16.17 10.45 2.32
C HIS A 147 15.27 11.67 2.56
N GLY A 148 14.78 11.89 3.78
CA GLY A 148 13.93 13.05 4.13
C GLY A 148 12.53 13.09 3.53
N ASP A 149 12.28 12.46 2.39
CA ASP A 149 11.00 12.52 1.67
C ASP A 149 9.83 11.89 2.44
N GLY A 150 10.11 10.85 3.21
CA GLY A 150 9.14 10.17 4.08
C GLY A 150 8.95 10.80 5.46
N ALA A 151 9.67 11.87 5.78
CA ALA A 151 9.57 12.58 7.04
C ALA A 151 8.18 13.23 7.21
N LEU A 152 7.70 13.26 8.46
CA LEU A 152 6.35 13.70 8.80
C LEU A 152 6.37 14.90 9.75
N GLN A 153 5.37 15.77 9.62
CA GLN A 153 5.12 16.91 10.48
C GLN A 153 3.61 17.03 10.82
N ALA A 154 3.28 17.87 11.78
CA ALA A 154 1.90 18.15 12.12
C ALA A 154 1.15 18.75 10.92
N GLY A 155 -0.04 18.23 10.63
CA GLY A 155 -0.84 18.56 9.46
C GLY A 155 -0.69 17.56 8.29
N ASP A 156 0.34 16.70 8.30
CA ASP A 156 0.46 15.66 7.27
C ASP A 156 -0.67 14.63 7.37
N THR A 157 -1.06 14.13 6.23
CA THR A 157 -1.99 13.00 6.09
C THR A 157 -1.17 11.75 5.86
N ILE A 158 -1.57 10.64 6.48
CA ILE A 158 -1.02 9.31 6.20
C ILE A 158 -2.15 8.33 5.89
N GLU A 159 -1.89 7.40 4.98
CA GLU A 159 -2.74 6.24 4.75
C GLU A 159 -2.06 5.00 5.31
N VAL A 160 -2.74 4.30 6.20
CA VAL A 160 -2.22 3.13 6.91
C VAL A 160 -2.88 1.87 6.38
N HIS A 161 -2.08 0.90 6.01
CA HIS A 161 -2.49 -0.40 5.53
C HIS A 161 -2.26 -1.48 6.59
N TYR A 162 -3.33 -2.11 7.05
CA TYR A 162 -3.29 -3.31 7.87
C TYR A 162 -3.48 -4.50 6.95
N VAL A 163 -2.38 -5.12 6.53
CA VAL A 163 -2.37 -6.18 5.54
C VAL A 163 -2.56 -7.54 6.20
N HIS A 164 -3.55 -8.29 5.72
CA HIS A 164 -3.86 -9.63 6.19
C HIS A 164 -3.71 -10.65 5.05
N SER A 165 -3.27 -11.85 5.40
CA SER A 165 -3.00 -12.94 4.46
C SER A 165 -3.71 -14.23 4.88
N THR A 166 -4.14 -15.02 3.90
CA THR A 166 -4.62 -16.40 4.14
C THR A 166 -3.48 -17.37 4.43
N ALA A 167 -2.22 -16.98 4.20
CA ALA A 167 -1.07 -17.78 4.58
C ALA A 167 -0.87 -17.78 6.11
N GLN A 168 -0.33 -18.88 6.63
CA GLN A 168 0.03 -19.01 8.05
C GLN A 168 1.40 -18.39 8.28
N VAL A 169 1.40 -17.07 8.51
CA VAL A 169 2.61 -16.25 8.64
C VAL A 169 2.65 -15.50 9.96
N LYS A 170 3.81 -14.94 10.29
CA LYS A 170 4.00 -13.97 11.38
C LYS A 170 4.07 -12.56 10.81
N PRO A 171 3.60 -11.55 11.55
CA PRO A 171 3.82 -10.16 11.19
C PRO A 171 5.31 -9.84 11.04
N GLY A 172 5.64 -9.05 10.02
CA GLY A 172 7.03 -8.69 9.74
C GLY A 172 7.15 -7.63 8.65
N PRO A 173 8.39 -7.29 8.26
CA PRO A 173 8.67 -6.25 7.29
C PRO A 173 8.21 -6.67 5.89
N THR A 174 7.82 -5.66 5.11
CA THR A 174 7.39 -5.75 3.71
C THR A 174 6.20 -6.69 3.44
N LEU A 175 5.67 -6.66 2.24
CA LEU A 175 4.63 -7.62 1.80
C LEU A 175 5.18 -9.06 1.64
N GLY A 176 6.50 -9.25 1.64
CA GLY A 176 7.13 -10.56 1.69
C GLY A 176 6.69 -11.37 2.92
N SER A 177 6.45 -10.70 4.06
CA SER A 177 5.92 -11.33 5.28
C SER A 177 4.49 -11.87 5.12
N CYS A 178 3.77 -11.52 4.07
CA CYS A 178 2.43 -12.03 3.78
C CYS A 178 2.44 -13.35 3.00
N LEU A 179 3.61 -13.79 2.56
CA LEU A 179 3.81 -15.02 1.78
C LEU A 179 4.42 -16.11 2.67
N SER A 180 4.16 -17.35 2.33
CA SER A 180 4.87 -18.49 2.94
C SER A 180 5.43 -19.37 1.84
N GLU A 181 6.39 -20.22 2.17
CA GLU A 181 6.93 -21.21 1.23
C GLU A 181 5.83 -22.12 0.64
N ALA A 182 4.83 -22.47 1.45
CA ALA A 182 3.70 -23.28 1.03
C ALA A 182 2.67 -22.51 0.20
N ILE A 183 2.54 -21.20 0.42
CA ILE A 183 1.53 -20.32 -0.23
C ILE A 183 2.24 -19.06 -0.73
N GLY A 184 2.73 -19.12 -1.95
CA GLY A 184 3.40 -17.99 -2.61
C GLY A 184 2.44 -16.97 -3.26
N ASN A 185 1.14 -17.28 -3.35
CA ASN A 185 0.11 -16.37 -3.84
C ASN A 185 -1.16 -16.48 -2.99
N PRO A 186 -1.13 -15.99 -1.73
CA PRO A 186 -2.30 -15.97 -0.87
C PRO A 186 -3.32 -14.95 -1.36
N GLN A 187 -4.56 -15.09 -0.88
CA GLN A 187 -5.47 -13.96 -0.89
C GLN A 187 -5.00 -12.95 0.16
N LEU A 188 -5.05 -11.68 -0.19
CA LEU A 188 -4.72 -10.57 0.68
C LEU A 188 -5.98 -9.74 0.94
N ARG A 189 -6.09 -9.22 2.15
CA ARG A 189 -7.07 -8.19 2.53
C ARG A 189 -6.35 -7.04 3.18
N VAL A 190 -6.68 -5.82 2.79
CA VAL A 190 -6.13 -4.61 3.38
C VAL A 190 -7.25 -3.79 4.00
N GLU A 191 -7.19 -3.65 5.31
CA GLU A 191 -8.00 -2.67 6.04
C GLU A 191 -7.25 -1.34 6.01
N THR A 192 -7.81 -0.36 5.33
CA THR A 192 -7.18 0.93 5.09
C THR A 192 -7.81 2.02 5.93
N GLN A 193 -6.98 2.79 6.61
CA GLN A 193 -7.37 3.94 7.42
C GLN A 193 -6.57 5.16 6.99
N VAL A 194 -7.22 6.30 6.90
CA VAL A 194 -6.54 7.58 6.66
C VAL A 194 -6.53 8.39 7.96
N TYR A 195 -5.35 8.88 8.32
CA TYR A 195 -5.16 9.70 9.51
C TYR A 195 -4.56 11.04 9.14
N VAL A 196 -4.94 12.08 9.89
CA VAL A 196 -4.24 13.37 9.87
C VAL A 196 -3.44 13.50 11.17
N LEU A 197 -2.18 13.84 11.02
CA LEU A 197 -1.25 13.94 12.13
C LEU A 197 -1.38 15.30 12.80
N VAL A 198 -1.57 15.30 14.11
CA VAL A 198 -1.78 16.53 14.89
C VAL A 198 -0.86 16.58 16.10
N ASN A 199 -0.43 17.79 16.46
CA ASN A 199 0.27 18.03 17.71
C ASN A 199 -0.74 18.19 18.86
N ASP A 200 -1.42 17.09 19.17
CA ASP A 200 -2.37 17.00 20.27
C ASP A 200 -2.20 15.68 21.03
N LYS A 201 -1.85 15.78 22.30
CA LYS A 201 -1.66 14.58 23.16
C LYS A 201 -2.94 13.81 23.47
N HIS A 202 -4.10 14.43 23.21
CA HIS A 202 -5.41 13.78 23.39
C HIS A 202 -5.91 13.08 22.11
N ALA A 203 -5.24 13.29 20.98
CA ALA A 203 -5.54 12.55 19.76
C ALA A 203 -5.14 11.06 19.91
N ALA A 204 -5.64 10.23 19.01
CA ALA A 204 -5.40 8.78 19.06
C ALA A 204 -3.90 8.45 19.04
N SER A 205 -3.53 7.41 19.78
CA SER A 205 -2.15 6.91 19.83
C SER A 205 -1.90 5.93 18.69
N PHE A 206 -0.95 6.23 17.81
CA PHE A 206 -0.58 5.33 16.71
C PHE A 206 -0.07 3.97 17.22
N LYS A 207 0.69 3.97 18.33
CA LYS A 207 1.14 2.73 18.98
C LYS A 207 -0.02 1.86 19.43
N ASP A 208 -1.14 2.46 19.86
CA ASP A 208 -2.32 1.70 20.24
C ASP A 208 -3.09 1.20 19.02
N LEU A 209 -3.19 2.01 17.96
CA LEU A 209 -3.86 1.64 16.71
C LEU A 209 -3.16 0.47 16.00
N THR A 210 -1.84 0.39 16.13
CA THR A 210 -1.02 -0.66 15.48
C THR A 210 -0.76 -1.88 16.38
N LYS A 211 -1.34 -1.93 17.59
CA LYS A 211 -1.23 -3.10 18.46
C LYS A 211 -1.82 -4.34 17.81
N TYR A 212 -1.11 -5.42 17.91
CA TYR A 212 -1.58 -6.73 17.48
C TYR A 212 -1.23 -7.81 18.50
N LYS A 213 -1.92 -8.92 18.43
CA LYS A 213 -1.61 -10.15 19.19
C LYS A 213 -2.15 -11.38 18.49
N LYS A 214 -1.76 -12.54 18.98
CA LYS A 214 -2.32 -13.81 18.53
C LYS A 214 -3.68 -14.06 19.21
N VAL A 215 -4.74 -14.20 18.41
CA VAL A 215 -6.11 -14.47 18.85
C VAL A 215 -6.59 -15.73 18.13
N LYS A 216 -6.99 -16.76 18.87
CA LYS A 216 -7.45 -18.04 18.31
C LYS A 216 -6.51 -18.63 17.23
N GLY A 217 -5.21 -18.46 17.42
CA GLY A 217 -4.20 -18.99 16.50
C GLY A 217 -3.77 -18.05 15.37
N LEU A 218 -4.49 -16.94 15.12
CA LEU A 218 -4.20 -15.95 14.08
C LEU A 218 -3.63 -14.67 14.70
N TYR A 219 -2.71 -14.04 14.01
CA TYR A 219 -2.27 -12.68 14.36
C TYR A 219 -3.35 -11.67 13.93
N GLN A 220 -3.75 -10.79 14.86
CA GLN A 220 -4.85 -9.86 14.66
C GLN A 220 -4.48 -8.46 15.12
N ALA A 221 -4.69 -7.46 14.28
CA ALA A 221 -4.70 -6.07 14.69
C ALA A 221 -5.92 -5.82 15.61
N LEU A 222 -5.68 -5.23 16.79
CA LEU A 222 -6.71 -5.18 17.85
C LEU A 222 -7.58 -3.94 17.78
N ASN A 223 -7.05 -2.85 17.27
CA ASN A 223 -7.62 -1.52 17.43
C ASN A 223 -7.76 -0.78 16.09
N ILE A 224 -8.00 -1.50 15.00
CA ILE A 224 -8.36 -0.86 13.72
C ILE A 224 -9.67 -0.08 13.98
N PRO A 225 -9.70 1.25 13.73
CA PRO A 225 -10.90 2.04 13.94
C PRO A 225 -12.09 1.51 13.12
N ASN A 226 -13.25 1.46 13.74
CA ASN A 226 -14.51 1.08 13.09
C ASN A 226 -15.52 2.23 13.01
N ASN A 227 -15.15 3.40 13.51
CA ASN A 227 -15.97 4.61 13.58
C ASN A 227 -15.54 5.71 12.58
N THR A 228 -14.76 5.37 11.56
CA THR A 228 -14.29 6.26 10.51
C THR A 228 -15.12 6.11 9.21
N GLY A 229 -16.43 6.02 9.36
CA GLY A 229 -17.39 5.83 8.25
C GLY A 229 -17.59 4.37 7.85
N THR A 230 -18.52 4.14 6.92
CA THR A 230 -18.70 2.82 6.30
C THR A 230 -17.58 2.56 5.31
N ALA A 231 -16.90 1.44 5.46
CA ALA A 231 -15.81 1.09 4.54
C ALA A 231 -16.34 0.85 3.13
N VAL A 232 -15.66 1.42 2.15
CA VAL A 232 -15.84 1.09 0.74
C VAL A 232 -15.02 -0.14 0.44
N GLN A 233 -15.68 -1.19 -0.06
CA GLN A 233 -15.02 -2.45 -0.39
C GLN A 233 -14.92 -2.63 -1.89
N TYR A 234 -13.77 -3.08 -2.36
CA TYR A 234 -13.56 -3.40 -3.75
C TYR A 234 -12.41 -4.40 -3.94
N GLU A 235 -12.45 -5.12 -5.04
CA GLU A 235 -11.35 -5.98 -5.45
C GLU A 235 -10.32 -5.20 -6.25
N GLY A 236 -9.07 -5.36 -5.90
CA GLY A 236 -7.96 -4.65 -6.52
C GLY A 236 -6.67 -5.46 -6.50
N SER A 237 -5.56 -4.77 -6.55
CA SER A 237 -4.22 -5.36 -6.50
C SER A 237 -3.29 -4.59 -5.56
N THR A 238 -2.14 -5.16 -5.28
CA THR A 238 -1.06 -4.46 -4.58
C THR A 238 -0.19 -3.65 -5.54
N THR A 239 0.92 -3.13 -5.05
CA THR A 239 1.97 -2.50 -5.88
C THR A 239 2.59 -3.53 -6.84
N GLY A 240 2.61 -3.21 -8.13
CA GLY A 240 3.29 -4.01 -9.15
C GLY A 240 4.77 -3.65 -9.31
N PRO A 241 5.54 -4.48 -10.01
CA PRO A 241 6.91 -4.15 -10.37
C PRO A 241 6.93 -2.96 -11.35
N GLY A 242 7.73 -1.98 -11.07
CA GLY A 242 7.76 -0.73 -11.85
C GLY A 242 6.64 0.23 -11.43
N TYR A 243 7.03 1.15 -10.60
CA TYR A 243 6.18 2.17 -10.01
C TYR A 243 5.34 2.90 -11.06
N ASN A 244 4.02 2.94 -10.86
CA ASN A 244 3.04 3.59 -11.73
C ASN A 244 2.88 3.06 -13.19
N GLU A 245 3.75 2.19 -13.68
CA GLU A 245 3.79 1.83 -15.10
C GLU A 245 3.43 0.37 -15.38
N LYS A 246 3.52 -0.49 -14.37
CA LYS A 246 3.22 -1.92 -14.49
C LYS A 246 2.16 -2.35 -13.50
N GLY A 247 1.27 -3.24 -13.95
CA GLY A 247 0.24 -3.84 -13.12
C GLY A 247 0.79 -4.89 -12.16
N SER A 248 -0.02 -5.26 -11.19
CA SER A 248 0.23 -6.36 -10.26
C SER A 248 -0.81 -7.46 -10.45
N PRO A 249 -0.39 -8.73 -10.53
CA PRO A 249 -1.32 -9.87 -10.59
C PRO A 249 -1.83 -10.29 -9.21
N TYR A 250 -1.30 -9.75 -8.12
CA TYR A 250 -1.70 -10.12 -6.77
C TYR A 250 -3.10 -9.63 -6.45
N GLN A 251 -3.92 -10.57 -5.96
CA GLN A 251 -5.29 -10.31 -5.55
C GLN A 251 -5.34 -9.66 -4.18
N VAL A 252 -6.11 -8.58 -4.05
CA VAL A 252 -6.35 -7.88 -2.78
C VAL A 252 -7.81 -7.48 -2.68
N SER A 253 -8.45 -7.84 -1.58
CA SER A 253 -9.72 -7.25 -1.17
C SER A 253 -9.45 -6.02 -0.34
N TRP A 254 -9.77 -4.85 -0.86
CA TRP A 254 -9.60 -3.56 -0.21
C TRP A 254 -10.83 -3.20 0.61
N SER A 255 -10.59 -2.64 1.79
CA SER A 255 -11.59 -2.08 2.69
C SER A 255 -11.10 -0.70 3.11
N VAL A 256 -11.58 0.36 2.47
CA VAL A 256 -11.09 1.74 2.65
C VAL A 256 -12.15 2.58 3.36
N ARG A 257 -11.81 3.14 4.51
CA ARG A 257 -12.74 3.97 5.27
C ARG A 257 -12.65 5.43 4.86
N PRO A 258 -13.83 6.09 4.62
CA PRO A 258 -13.86 7.41 4.01
C PRO A 258 -13.62 8.58 4.97
N GLN A 259 -13.64 8.37 6.28
CA GLN A 259 -13.43 9.44 7.26
C GLN A 259 -12.03 9.37 7.87
N VAL A 260 -11.50 10.55 8.20
CA VAL A 260 -10.13 10.75 8.70
C VAL A 260 -10.15 10.89 10.22
N ALA A 261 -9.36 10.07 10.90
CA ALA A 261 -9.13 10.24 12.33
C ALA A 261 -7.88 11.09 12.61
N LYS A 262 -7.90 11.82 13.73
CA LYS A 262 -6.74 12.59 14.21
C LYS A 262 -5.84 11.70 15.06
N VAL A 263 -4.54 11.71 14.75
CA VAL A 263 -3.53 10.90 15.43
C VAL A 263 -2.42 11.80 15.96
N ASN A 264 -2.02 11.58 17.21
CA ASN A 264 -0.89 12.28 17.83
C ASN A 264 0.42 11.91 17.12
N ILE A 265 1.02 12.89 16.46
CA ILE A 265 2.24 12.72 15.67
C ILE A 265 3.43 12.20 16.49
N GLU A 266 3.57 12.60 17.76
CA GLU A 266 4.64 12.09 18.62
C GLU A 266 4.61 10.57 18.77
N THR A 267 3.40 9.98 18.73
CA THR A 267 3.22 8.52 18.86
C THR A 267 3.56 7.78 17.57
N VAL A 268 3.44 8.45 16.42
CA VAL A 268 3.93 7.94 15.12
C VAL A 268 5.44 7.91 15.13
N GLY A 269 6.08 9.02 15.54
CA GLY A 269 7.54 9.08 15.69
C GLY A 269 8.10 7.96 16.56
N LYS A 270 7.49 7.75 17.73
CA LYS A 270 7.89 6.65 18.64
C LYS A 270 7.66 5.25 18.06
N TRP A 271 6.72 5.09 17.16
CA TRP A 271 6.51 3.84 16.47
C TRP A 271 7.59 3.60 15.39
N CYS A 272 8.00 4.64 14.68
CA CYS A 272 9.09 4.58 13.71
C CYS A 272 10.47 4.31 14.34
N GLU A 273 10.66 4.57 15.64
CA GLU A 273 11.91 4.26 16.35
C GLU A 273 12.14 2.74 16.52
N GLY A 274 11.06 1.93 16.42
CA GLY A 274 11.15 0.48 16.50
C GLY A 274 9.76 -0.17 16.50
N ASN A 275 9.54 -1.05 15.54
CA ASN A 275 8.36 -1.87 15.39
C ASN A 275 8.72 -3.18 14.67
N ASP A 276 7.83 -4.17 14.73
CA ASP A 276 8.07 -5.50 14.15
C ASP A 276 8.01 -5.51 12.62
N PHE A 277 7.65 -4.39 11.99
CA PHE A 277 7.53 -4.22 10.55
C PHE A 277 8.74 -3.50 9.94
N GLU A 278 9.71 -3.07 10.77
CA GLU A 278 10.90 -2.30 10.38
C GLU A 278 10.57 -0.98 9.66
N GLU A 279 9.37 -0.44 9.90
CA GLU A 279 8.92 0.82 9.31
C GLU A 279 9.55 2.00 10.06
N ASN A 280 10.35 2.80 9.39
CA ASN A 280 11.05 3.96 9.97
C ASN A 280 10.78 5.27 9.23
N HIS A 281 9.99 5.23 8.15
CA HIS A 281 9.55 6.37 7.35
C HIS A 281 8.22 6.06 6.65
N ALA A 282 7.54 7.08 6.16
CA ALA A 282 6.36 6.91 5.33
C ALA A 282 6.76 6.51 3.90
N HIS A 283 6.05 5.57 3.31
CA HIS A 283 6.19 5.22 1.90
C HIS A 283 5.63 6.31 0.99
N GLY A 284 6.08 6.33 -0.26
CA GLY A 284 5.45 7.12 -1.31
C GLY A 284 4.16 6.49 -1.81
N VAL A 285 3.30 7.28 -2.44
CA VAL A 285 2.02 6.85 -3.00
C VAL A 285 2.09 6.62 -4.50
N ARG A 286 1.29 5.70 -5.01
CA ARG A 286 1.12 5.47 -6.44
C ARG A 286 0.14 6.46 -7.06
N ASN A 287 0.24 6.65 -8.37
CA ASN A 287 -0.77 7.41 -9.11
C ASN A 287 -2.13 6.73 -9.03
N LEU A 288 -3.16 7.55 -8.79
CA LEU A 288 -4.54 7.09 -8.84
C LEU A 288 -4.86 6.47 -10.20
N VAL A 289 -5.38 5.25 -10.19
CA VAL A 289 -5.86 4.56 -11.38
C VAL A 289 -7.22 5.15 -11.75
N ILE A 290 -7.34 5.72 -12.94
CA ILE A 290 -8.55 6.39 -13.41
C ILE A 290 -9.20 5.73 -14.62
N ASN A 291 -8.53 4.74 -15.22
CA ASN A 291 -9.09 4.02 -16.37
C ASN A 291 -10.08 2.95 -15.88
N PRO A 292 -11.39 3.06 -16.18
CA PRO A 292 -12.39 2.10 -15.71
C PRO A 292 -12.13 0.66 -16.12
N LYS A 293 -11.41 0.44 -17.24
CA LYS A 293 -11.03 -0.91 -17.70
C LYS A 293 -10.01 -1.60 -16.80
N LEU A 294 -9.38 -0.86 -15.89
CA LEU A 294 -8.42 -1.38 -14.92
C LEU A 294 -9.01 -1.46 -13.50
N LEU A 295 -10.28 -1.15 -13.32
CA LEU A 295 -10.94 -1.07 -12.02
C LEU A 295 -12.10 -2.08 -11.94
N SER A 296 -12.33 -2.65 -10.76
CA SER A 296 -13.56 -3.36 -10.44
C SER A 296 -14.73 -2.38 -10.31
N GLN A 297 -15.96 -2.88 -10.41
CA GLN A 297 -17.16 -2.15 -10.00
C GLN A 297 -17.20 -2.04 -8.47
N ILE A 298 -17.57 -0.88 -7.92
CA ILE A 298 -17.98 -0.73 -6.52
C ILE A 298 -19.51 -0.70 -6.50
N ASN A 299 -20.11 -1.55 -5.66
CA ASN A 299 -21.56 -1.67 -5.48
C ASN A 299 -22.02 -0.83 -4.27
#